data_bfdbf45432d7cdae88ae861e907f859a
#
_entry.id   bfdbf45432d7cdae88ae861e907f859a
#
_cell.length_a   1.000
_cell.length_b   1.000
_cell.length_c   1.000
_cell.angle_alpha   90.00
_cell.angle_beta   90.00
_cell.angle_gamma   90.00
#
_symmetry.space_group_name_H-M   'P 1'
#
loop_
_entity.id
_entity.type
_entity.pdbx_description
1 polymer ?
#
loop_
_entity_poly.entity_id
_entity_poly.type
_entity_poly.pdbx_seq_one_letter_code
_entity_poly.pdbx_strand_id
1 'polypeptide(L)'
;VQAQINQVEDQLAKGVDALALATGDPNAFAPIVDDAIKSGVPVVFVDTKGINEGVTFIGTNNMNGAELAAKFICDKTPKGSDVAILTGIESQSTALLRRDGAIKGFKNCGLNLVATQTAEWDTAKGRSVTESIILKNPNIKAIFASNDNMGLGAMQALKDADMNDVIVVGFDATPDAATSILKGEMTATIAQFSY
;
A
#
# COMPACT_ATOMS: atom_id res chain seq x y z
N VAL A 1 15.55 -7.67 -1.06
CA VAL A 1 16.06 -7.35 0.29
C VAL A 1 17.59 -7.40 0.29
N GLN A 2 18.25 -8.55 0.02
CA GLN A 2 19.72 -8.69 0.14
C GLN A 2 20.50 -7.67 -0.69
N ALA A 3 20.10 -7.41 -1.94
CA ALA A 3 20.78 -6.43 -2.79
C ALA A 3 20.77 -5.02 -2.18
N GLN A 4 19.66 -4.63 -1.51
CA GLN A 4 19.57 -3.34 -0.84
C GLN A 4 20.43 -3.29 0.43
N ILE A 5 20.53 -4.40 1.19
CA ILE A 5 21.44 -4.50 2.34
C ILE A 5 22.88 -4.30 1.88
N ASN A 6 23.33 -5.02 0.85
CA ASN A 6 24.67 -4.88 0.30
C ASN A 6 24.96 -3.44 -0.16
N GLN A 7 23.98 -2.75 -0.75
CA GLN A 7 24.13 -1.33 -1.11
C GLN A 7 24.34 -0.44 0.13
N VAL A 8 23.66 -0.70 1.23
CA VAL A 8 23.85 0.05 2.47
C VAL A 8 25.24 -0.23 3.06
N GLU A 9 25.68 -1.50 3.09
CA GLU A 9 27.04 -1.88 3.50
C GLU A 9 28.09 -1.15 2.68
N ASP A 10 27.95 -1.12 1.35
CA ASP A 10 28.84 -0.40 0.45
C ASP A 10 28.89 1.12 0.75
N GLN A 11 27.76 1.75 1.08
CA GLN A 11 27.72 3.18 1.42
C GLN A 11 28.43 3.43 2.78
N LEU A 12 28.17 2.60 3.77
CA LEU A 12 28.86 2.68 5.07
C LEU A 12 30.36 2.50 4.93
N ALA A 13 30.81 1.54 4.11
CA ALA A 13 32.24 1.33 3.82
C ALA A 13 32.90 2.52 3.12
N LYS A 14 32.14 3.30 2.34
CA LYS A 14 32.61 4.56 1.70
C LYS A 14 32.64 5.74 2.65
N GLY A 15 32.14 5.61 3.88
CA GLY A 15 32.18 6.64 4.91
C GLY A 15 31.16 7.76 4.70
N VAL A 16 29.90 7.40 4.42
CA VAL A 16 28.80 8.38 4.32
C VAL A 16 28.52 9.05 5.67
N ASP A 17 28.14 10.32 5.62
CA ASP A 17 27.85 11.12 6.83
C ASP A 17 26.46 10.83 7.44
N ALA A 18 25.53 10.31 6.68
CA ALA A 18 24.17 9.94 7.11
C ALA A 18 23.51 8.98 6.13
N LEU A 19 22.48 8.25 6.59
CA LEU A 19 21.65 7.38 5.78
C LEU A 19 20.17 7.77 5.84
N ALA A 20 19.55 7.89 4.65
CA ALA A 20 18.10 7.94 4.49
C ALA A 20 17.63 6.63 3.87
N LEU A 21 16.80 5.85 4.57
CA LEU A 21 16.44 4.49 4.21
C LEU A 21 14.93 4.30 4.08
N ALA A 22 14.49 3.74 2.94
CA ALA A 22 13.18 3.09 2.80
C ALA A 22 13.42 1.57 2.83
N THR A 23 13.06 0.90 3.92
CA THR A 23 13.41 -0.51 4.12
C THR A 23 12.50 -1.45 3.33
N GLY A 24 13.10 -2.34 2.54
CA GLY A 24 12.37 -3.39 1.83
C GLY A 24 11.85 -4.50 2.73
N ASP A 25 12.52 -4.72 3.86
CA ASP A 25 12.11 -5.61 4.96
C ASP A 25 12.66 -5.05 6.29
N PRO A 26 11.80 -4.53 7.18
CA PRO A 26 12.22 -3.90 8.42
C PRO A 26 13.06 -4.79 9.35
N ASN A 27 12.77 -6.11 9.39
CA ASN A 27 13.50 -7.04 10.23
C ASN A 27 14.90 -7.34 9.68
N ALA A 28 14.99 -7.56 8.36
CA ALA A 28 16.27 -7.85 7.70
C ALA A 28 17.23 -6.64 7.75
N PHE A 29 16.69 -5.42 7.81
CA PHE A 29 17.49 -4.19 7.89
C PHE A 29 17.91 -3.81 9.31
N ALA A 30 17.26 -4.34 10.35
CA ALA A 30 17.52 -3.93 11.73
C ALA A 30 19.01 -4.04 12.12
N PRO A 31 19.75 -5.13 11.83
CA PRO A 31 21.15 -5.24 12.22
C PRO A 31 22.04 -4.16 11.60
N ILE A 32 21.92 -3.92 10.29
CA ILE A 32 22.76 -2.93 9.61
C ILE A 32 22.46 -1.49 10.01
N VAL A 33 21.20 -1.20 10.36
CA VAL A 33 20.82 0.10 10.92
C VAL A 33 21.44 0.30 12.30
N ASP A 34 21.40 -0.72 13.16
CA ASP A 34 22.05 -0.68 14.48
C ASP A 34 23.58 -0.48 14.36
N ASP A 35 24.22 -1.15 13.40
CA ASP A 35 25.65 -1.04 13.17
C ASP A 35 26.04 0.35 12.62
N ALA A 36 25.23 0.94 11.74
CA ALA A 36 25.40 2.31 11.27
C ALA A 36 25.35 3.30 12.45
N ILE A 37 24.34 3.19 13.32
CA ILE A 37 24.16 4.07 14.49
C ILE A 37 25.33 3.91 15.48
N LYS A 38 25.76 2.68 15.79
CA LYS A 38 26.92 2.42 16.64
C LYS A 38 28.20 3.00 16.10
N SER A 39 28.34 3.06 14.76
CA SER A 39 29.49 3.65 14.07
C SER A 39 29.41 5.19 13.98
N GLY A 40 28.38 5.80 14.55
CA GLY A 40 28.19 7.26 14.55
C GLY A 40 27.55 7.82 13.29
N VAL A 41 27.01 6.97 12.41
CA VAL A 41 26.31 7.39 11.18
C VAL A 41 24.80 7.54 11.51
N PRO A 42 24.24 8.75 11.51
CA PRO A 42 22.82 8.96 11.77
C PRO A 42 21.96 8.34 10.67
N VAL A 43 20.83 7.76 11.08
CA VAL A 43 19.87 7.12 10.17
C VAL A 43 18.51 7.79 10.31
N VAL A 44 17.82 8.00 9.18
CA VAL A 44 16.41 8.39 9.11
C VAL A 44 15.66 7.42 8.20
N PHE A 45 14.52 6.94 8.67
CA PHE A 45 13.60 6.18 7.80
C PHE A 45 12.73 7.15 7.01
N VAL A 46 12.63 6.90 5.71
CA VAL A 46 11.78 7.65 4.78
C VAL A 46 10.77 6.69 4.13
N ASP A 47 9.53 7.12 3.98
CA ASP A 47 8.43 6.37 3.38
C ASP A 47 8.09 5.05 4.12
N THR A 48 9.00 4.10 4.22
CA THR A 48 8.80 2.80 4.88
C THR A 48 9.64 2.71 6.15
N LYS A 49 8.95 2.60 7.31
CA LYS A 49 9.58 2.57 8.63
C LYS A 49 10.23 1.23 8.92
N GLY A 50 11.47 1.26 9.46
CA GLY A 50 12.13 0.11 10.11
C GLY A 50 11.61 -0.14 11.53
N ILE A 51 12.19 -1.16 12.20
CA ILE A 51 11.81 -1.53 13.59
C ILE A 51 12.74 -0.95 14.65
N ASN A 52 13.89 -0.35 14.26
CA ASN A 52 14.87 0.19 15.20
C ASN A 52 14.26 1.36 15.99
N GLU A 53 14.30 1.24 17.33
CA GLU A 53 13.78 2.27 18.23
C GLU A 53 14.64 3.55 18.20
N GLY A 54 13.99 4.69 18.39
CA GLY A 54 14.67 6.00 18.42
C GLY A 54 15.07 6.55 17.05
N VAL A 55 14.93 5.79 15.96
CA VAL A 55 15.21 6.28 14.60
C VAL A 55 14.04 7.14 14.11
N THR A 56 14.36 8.36 13.68
CA THR A 56 13.35 9.27 13.10
C THR A 56 12.72 8.67 11.86
N PHE A 57 11.41 8.78 11.75
CA PHE A 57 10.64 8.38 10.55
C PHE A 57 9.97 9.60 9.94
N ILE A 58 10.10 9.73 8.62
CA ILE A 58 9.43 10.75 7.81
C ILE A 58 8.63 10.04 6.72
N GLY A 59 7.31 10.19 6.75
CA GLY A 59 6.45 9.53 5.79
C GLY A 59 4.97 9.79 6.06
N THR A 60 4.14 9.20 5.23
CA THR A 60 2.68 9.30 5.29
C THR A 60 2.11 8.56 6.51
N ASN A 61 1.07 9.11 7.12
CA ASN A 61 0.24 8.36 8.07
C ASN A 61 -0.61 7.32 7.31
N ASN A 62 0.03 6.19 6.99
CA ASN A 62 -0.55 5.13 6.16
C ASN A 62 -1.84 4.53 6.74
N MET A 63 -1.91 4.38 8.07
CA MET A 63 -3.11 3.89 8.76
C MET A 63 -4.30 4.84 8.53
N ASN A 64 -4.09 6.14 8.79
CA ASN A 64 -5.13 7.13 8.63
C ASN A 64 -5.56 7.30 7.16
N GLY A 65 -4.62 7.29 6.22
CA GLY A 65 -4.93 7.36 4.79
C GLY A 65 -5.81 6.19 4.34
N ALA A 66 -5.53 4.97 4.82
CA ALA A 66 -6.35 3.80 4.50
C ALA A 66 -7.72 3.83 5.21
N GLU A 67 -7.81 4.37 6.44
CA GLU A 67 -9.11 4.61 7.10
C GLU A 67 -9.97 5.62 6.29
N LEU A 68 -9.35 6.65 5.71
CA LEU A 68 -10.04 7.61 4.83
C LEU A 68 -10.54 6.95 3.54
N ALA A 69 -9.71 6.09 2.90
CA ALA A 69 -10.12 5.32 1.74
C ALA A 69 -11.32 4.42 2.06
N ALA A 70 -11.24 3.69 3.18
CA ALA A 70 -12.33 2.84 3.64
C ALA A 70 -13.60 3.65 3.93
N LYS A 71 -13.48 4.81 4.60
CA LYS A 71 -14.63 5.70 4.82
C LYS A 71 -15.28 6.13 3.52
N PHE A 72 -14.49 6.53 2.51
CA PHE A 72 -15.02 6.90 1.20
C PHE A 72 -15.80 5.74 0.55
N ILE A 73 -15.28 4.51 0.63
CA ILE A 73 -15.98 3.31 0.15
C ILE A 73 -17.28 3.10 0.94
N CYS A 74 -17.24 3.22 2.27
CA CYS A 74 -18.41 3.09 3.13
C CYS A 74 -19.53 4.08 2.78
N ASP A 75 -19.16 5.32 2.48
CA ASP A 75 -20.12 6.38 2.13
C ASP A 75 -20.81 6.13 0.76
N LYS A 76 -20.23 5.25 -0.06
CA LYS A 76 -20.70 4.94 -1.43
C LYS A 76 -21.29 3.54 -1.60
N THR A 77 -21.15 2.66 -0.61
CA THR A 77 -21.64 1.29 -0.68
C THR A 77 -22.68 1.01 0.41
N PRO A 78 -23.74 0.23 0.12
CA PRO A 78 -24.67 -0.22 1.15
C PRO A 78 -23.97 -1.03 2.25
N LYS A 79 -24.44 -0.90 3.48
CA LYS A 79 -23.97 -1.74 4.59
C LYS A 79 -24.15 -3.22 4.26
N GLY A 80 -23.15 -4.04 4.61
CA GLY A 80 -23.12 -5.47 4.29
C GLY A 80 -22.61 -5.78 2.89
N SER A 81 -22.23 -4.77 2.09
CA SER A 81 -21.62 -5.02 0.77
C SER A 81 -20.28 -5.75 0.88
N ASP A 82 -20.04 -6.65 -0.06
CA ASP A 82 -18.77 -7.36 -0.18
C ASP A 82 -17.67 -6.43 -0.72
N VAL A 83 -16.54 -6.42 -0.04
CA VAL A 83 -15.36 -5.61 -0.40
C VAL A 83 -14.08 -6.44 -0.31
N ALA A 84 -13.03 -6.03 -1.03
CA ALA A 84 -11.72 -6.65 -0.95
C ALA A 84 -10.59 -5.63 -0.77
N ILE A 85 -9.44 -6.14 -0.33
CA ILE A 85 -8.20 -5.38 -0.19
C ILE A 85 -7.10 -6.05 -1.01
N LEU A 86 -6.43 -5.26 -1.86
CA LEU A 86 -5.15 -5.62 -2.47
C LEU A 86 -4.03 -5.03 -1.63
N THR A 87 -3.18 -5.88 -1.05
CA THR A 87 -2.06 -5.45 -0.21
C THR A 87 -0.75 -5.38 -0.99
N GLY A 88 0.19 -4.57 -0.50
CA GLY A 88 1.55 -4.57 -1.00
C GLY A 88 2.38 -5.73 -0.48
N ILE A 89 3.71 -5.59 -0.48
CA ILE A 89 4.65 -6.57 0.07
C ILE A 89 4.46 -6.65 1.59
N GLU A 90 4.06 -7.81 2.09
CA GLU A 90 3.61 -7.97 3.48
C GLU A 90 4.70 -7.82 4.55
N SER A 91 5.99 -7.87 4.18
CA SER A 91 7.09 -7.53 5.11
C SER A 91 7.21 -6.03 5.37
N GLN A 92 6.62 -5.18 4.54
CA GLN A 92 6.74 -3.72 4.64
C GLN A 92 5.70 -3.10 5.57
N SER A 93 6.15 -2.19 6.44
CA SER A 93 5.26 -1.47 7.36
C SER A 93 4.15 -0.68 6.67
N THR A 94 4.43 -0.09 5.50
CA THR A 94 3.44 0.62 4.67
C THR A 94 2.30 -0.29 4.23
N ALA A 95 2.61 -1.53 3.78
CA ALA A 95 1.59 -2.49 3.36
C ALA A 95 0.69 -2.91 4.53
N LEU A 96 1.30 -3.22 5.68
CA LEU A 96 0.58 -3.62 6.89
C LEU A 96 -0.33 -2.50 7.40
N LEU A 97 0.18 -1.28 7.50
CA LEU A 97 -0.59 -0.14 7.99
C LEU A 97 -1.76 0.23 7.08
N ARG A 98 -1.57 0.20 5.75
CA ARG A 98 -2.65 0.46 4.79
C ARG A 98 -3.72 -0.65 4.85
N ARG A 99 -3.30 -1.92 4.93
CA ARG A 99 -4.21 -3.05 5.12
C ARG A 99 -5.03 -2.90 6.39
N ASP A 100 -4.37 -2.68 7.53
CA ASP A 100 -5.01 -2.67 8.84
C ASP A 100 -5.95 -1.47 9.00
N GLY A 101 -5.59 -0.30 8.43
CA GLY A 101 -6.44 0.87 8.35
C GLY A 101 -7.72 0.60 7.56
N ALA A 102 -7.61 -0.04 6.40
CA ALA A 102 -8.78 -0.40 5.58
C ALA A 102 -9.66 -1.44 6.30
N ILE A 103 -9.09 -2.49 6.90
CA ILE A 103 -9.83 -3.48 7.69
C ILE A 103 -10.61 -2.80 8.81
N LYS A 104 -9.96 -1.92 9.58
CA LYS A 104 -10.60 -1.17 10.66
C LYS A 104 -11.76 -0.32 10.14
N GLY A 105 -11.54 0.41 9.04
CA GLY A 105 -12.57 1.26 8.43
C GLY A 105 -13.77 0.45 7.96
N PHE A 106 -13.58 -0.64 7.21
CA PHE A 106 -14.66 -1.51 6.73
C PHE A 106 -15.43 -2.15 7.88
N LYS A 107 -14.75 -2.62 8.92
CA LYS A 107 -15.39 -3.15 10.12
C LYS A 107 -16.29 -2.12 10.80
N ASN A 108 -15.84 -0.87 10.92
CA ASN A 108 -16.55 0.20 11.59
C ASN A 108 -17.89 0.57 10.89
N CYS A 109 -17.95 0.46 9.56
CA CYS A 109 -19.17 0.75 8.81
C CYS A 109 -19.98 -0.51 8.45
N GLY A 110 -19.51 -1.69 8.83
CA GLY A 110 -20.21 -2.95 8.64
C GLY A 110 -20.22 -3.46 7.21
N LEU A 111 -19.14 -3.23 6.44
CA LEU A 111 -18.89 -3.89 5.17
C LEU A 111 -18.34 -5.30 5.39
N ASN A 112 -18.59 -6.20 4.44
CA ASN A 112 -18.17 -7.58 4.48
C ASN A 112 -16.85 -7.75 3.72
N LEU A 113 -15.73 -7.88 4.43
CA LEU A 113 -14.42 -8.10 3.82
C LEU A 113 -14.30 -9.57 3.38
N VAL A 114 -14.44 -9.83 2.07
CA VAL A 114 -14.43 -11.18 1.48
C VAL A 114 -13.06 -11.65 1.02
N ALA A 115 -12.11 -10.73 0.80
CA ALA A 115 -10.75 -11.07 0.40
C ALA A 115 -9.75 -10.02 0.85
N THR A 116 -8.57 -10.50 1.26
CA THR A 116 -7.36 -9.69 1.45
C THR A 116 -6.21 -10.46 0.82
N GLN A 117 -5.63 -9.94 -0.26
CA GLN A 117 -4.58 -10.64 -1.01
C GLN A 117 -3.47 -9.68 -1.41
N THR A 118 -2.22 -10.17 -1.35
CA THR A 118 -1.09 -9.36 -1.81
C THR A 118 -1.00 -9.35 -3.34
N ALA A 119 -0.74 -8.18 -3.89
CA ALA A 119 -0.38 -7.97 -5.29
C ALA A 119 0.98 -7.23 -5.41
N GLU A 120 1.74 -7.16 -4.31
CA GLU A 120 3.15 -6.78 -4.23
C GLU A 120 3.49 -5.45 -4.92
N TRP A 121 2.58 -4.46 -4.88
CA TRP A 121 2.69 -3.13 -5.50
C TRP A 121 2.67 -3.14 -7.04
N ASP A 122 2.41 -4.29 -7.66
CA ASP A 122 2.53 -4.51 -9.10
C ASP A 122 1.17 -4.47 -9.82
N THR A 123 1.12 -3.82 -10.99
CA THR A 123 -0.09 -3.65 -11.78
C THR A 123 -0.60 -4.98 -12.35
N ALA A 124 0.30 -5.82 -12.89
CA ALA A 124 -0.09 -7.10 -13.49
C ALA A 124 -0.59 -8.09 -12.43
N LYS A 125 0.07 -8.10 -11.26
CA LYS A 125 -0.41 -8.86 -10.10
C LYS A 125 -1.74 -8.32 -9.58
N GLY A 126 -1.92 -7.00 -9.52
CA GLY A 126 -3.19 -6.37 -9.17
C GLY A 126 -4.32 -6.86 -10.04
N ARG A 127 -4.09 -6.95 -11.37
CA ARG A 127 -5.06 -7.49 -12.32
C ARG A 127 -5.35 -8.97 -12.04
N SER A 128 -4.34 -9.85 -12.03
CA SER A 128 -4.54 -11.30 -11.89
C SER A 128 -5.16 -11.70 -10.54
N VAL A 129 -4.78 -11.00 -9.46
CA VAL A 129 -5.40 -11.20 -8.14
C VAL A 129 -6.86 -10.77 -8.15
N THR A 130 -7.18 -9.64 -8.78
CA THR A 130 -8.57 -9.18 -8.92
C THR A 130 -9.42 -10.14 -9.74
N GLU A 131 -8.93 -10.66 -10.86
CA GLU A 131 -9.59 -11.71 -11.66
C GLU A 131 -9.95 -12.92 -10.77
N SER A 132 -9.04 -13.33 -9.91
CA SER A 132 -9.26 -14.44 -8.95
C SER A 132 -10.30 -14.11 -7.87
N ILE A 133 -10.32 -12.86 -7.40
CA ILE A 133 -11.27 -12.38 -6.37
C ILE A 133 -12.68 -12.34 -6.95
N ILE A 134 -12.89 -11.72 -8.10
CA ILE A 134 -14.22 -11.56 -8.70
C ILE A 134 -14.83 -12.88 -9.15
N LEU A 135 -14.00 -13.83 -9.58
CA LEU A 135 -14.46 -15.18 -9.90
C LEU A 135 -15.10 -15.89 -8.69
N LYS A 136 -14.54 -15.66 -7.49
CA LYS A 136 -15.05 -16.25 -6.24
C LYS A 136 -16.16 -15.40 -5.60
N ASN A 137 -16.16 -14.10 -5.86
CA ASN A 137 -17.04 -13.12 -5.23
C ASN A 137 -17.68 -12.21 -6.32
N PRO A 138 -18.59 -12.76 -7.14
CA PRO A 138 -19.16 -12.02 -8.28
C PRO A 138 -20.04 -10.82 -7.88
N ASN A 139 -20.41 -10.71 -6.61
CA ASN A 139 -21.24 -9.63 -6.08
C ASN A 139 -20.42 -8.52 -5.38
N ILE A 140 -19.10 -8.53 -5.50
CA ILE A 140 -18.22 -7.53 -4.88
C ILE A 140 -18.62 -6.11 -5.32
N LYS A 141 -18.57 -5.15 -4.38
CA LYS A 141 -18.97 -3.75 -4.62
C LYS A 141 -17.82 -2.77 -4.57
N ALA A 142 -16.72 -3.12 -3.90
CA ALA A 142 -15.55 -2.26 -3.88
C ALA A 142 -14.26 -3.03 -3.67
N ILE A 143 -13.16 -2.45 -4.16
CA ILE A 143 -11.78 -2.89 -3.94
C ILE A 143 -10.99 -1.69 -3.45
N PHE A 144 -10.33 -1.84 -2.29
CA PHE A 144 -9.26 -0.94 -1.88
C PHE A 144 -7.93 -1.54 -2.31
N ALA A 145 -7.18 -0.83 -3.11
CA ALA A 145 -5.82 -1.18 -3.49
C ALA A 145 -4.83 -0.32 -2.69
N SER A 146 -3.89 -0.95 -2.00
CA SER A 146 -2.93 -0.25 -1.15
C SER A 146 -1.96 0.66 -1.92
N ASN A 147 -1.94 0.61 -3.27
CA ASN A 147 -1.36 1.62 -4.15
C ASN A 147 -2.10 1.72 -5.48
N ASP A 148 -1.82 2.77 -6.23
CA ASP A 148 -2.47 3.04 -7.51
C ASP A 148 -2.14 2.02 -8.60
N ASN A 149 -0.91 1.50 -8.63
CA ASN A 149 -0.52 0.48 -9.62
C ASN A 149 -1.42 -0.75 -9.52
N MET A 150 -1.62 -1.27 -8.31
CA MET A 150 -2.56 -2.38 -8.09
C MET A 150 -4.00 -1.98 -8.39
N GLY A 151 -4.39 -0.74 -8.06
CA GLY A 151 -5.72 -0.19 -8.37
C GLY A 151 -6.01 -0.13 -9.87
N LEU A 152 -5.05 0.32 -10.67
CA LEU A 152 -5.13 0.33 -12.14
C LEU A 152 -5.23 -1.09 -12.71
N GLY A 153 -4.49 -2.04 -12.15
CA GLY A 153 -4.62 -3.46 -12.50
C GLY A 153 -6.00 -4.02 -12.16
N ALA A 154 -6.52 -3.70 -10.97
CA ALA A 154 -7.86 -4.10 -10.55
C ALA A 154 -8.95 -3.53 -11.46
N MET A 155 -8.87 -2.24 -11.78
CA MET A 155 -9.79 -1.58 -12.70
C MET A 155 -9.82 -2.29 -14.06
N GLN A 156 -8.65 -2.67 -14.62
CA GLN A 156 -8.60 -3.38 -15.88
C GLN A 156 -9.27 -4.76 -15.81
N ALA A 157 -9.05 -5.52 -14.73
CA ALA A 157 -9.70 -6.82 -14.54
C ALA A 157 -11.23 -6.69 -14.45
N LEU A 158 -11.71 -5.66 -13.73
CA LEU A 158 -13.15 -5.38 -13.61
C LEU A 158 -13.77 -4.98 -14.95
N LYS A 159 -13.08 -4.16 -15.73
CA LYS A 159 -13.51 -3.74 -17.08
C LYS A 159 -13.62 -4.93 -18.03
N ASP A 160 -12.64 -5.82 -18.01
CA ASP A 160 -12.63 -7.04 -18.84
C ASP A 160 -13.75 -8.03 -18.44
N ALA A 161 -14.24 -7.94 -17.21
CA ALA A 161 -15.36 -8.73 -16.69
C ALA A 161 -16.72 -8.02 -16.76
N ASP A 162 -16.82 -6.86 -17.43
CA ASP A 162 -18.02 -6.01 -17.49
C ASP A 162 -18.56 -5.57 -16.11
N MET A 163 -17.70 -5.53 -15.07
CA MET A 163 -18.03 -5.12 -13.71
C MET A 163 -17.74 -3.64 -13.46
N ASN A 164 -18.21 -2.75 -14.31
CA ASN A 164 -17.89 -1.32 -14.32
C ASN A 164 -18.46 -0.53 -13.11
N ASP A 165 -19.40 -1.11 -12.37
CA ASP A 165 -20.01 -0.49 -11.17
C ASP A 165 -19.22 -0.72 -9.88
N VAL A 166 -18.15 -1.51 -9.92
CA VAL A 166 -17.32 -1.79 -8.75
C VAL A 166 -16.41 -0.61 -8.46
N ILE A 167 -16.48 -0.10 -7.23
CA ILE A 167 -15.65 1.01 -6.76
C ILE A 167 -14.21 0.56 -6.60
N VAL A 168 -13.26 1.28 -7.20
CA VAL A 168 -11.83 1.07 -7.00
C VAL A 168 -11.21 2.32 -6.38
N VAL A 169 -10.61 2.15 -5.20
CA VAL A 169 -9.88 3.22 -4.50
C VAL A 169 -8.43 2.81 -4.34
N GLY A 170 -7.53 3.66 -4.82
CA GLY A 170 -6.08 3.48 -4.73
C GLY A 170 -5.43 4.31 -3.61
N PHE A 171 -4.13 4.41 -3.70
CA PHE A 171 -3.30 5.21 -2.83
C PHE A 171 -2.08 5.69 -3.63
N ASP A 172 -1.60 6.90 -3.45
CA ASP A 172 -0.42 7.61 -3.96
C ASP A 172 -0.76 8.84 -4.83
N ALA A 173 -1.93 8.88 -5.48
CA ALA A 173 -2.34 9.90 -6.44
C ALA A 173 -1.37 10.06 -7.62
N THR A 174 -0.99 8.93 -8.22
CA THR A 174 -0.13 8.92 -9.40
C THR A 174 -0.80 9.59 -10.60
N PRO A 175 -0.03 10.14 -11.57
CA PRO A 175 -0.60 10.74 -12.78
C PRO A 175 -1.52 9.80 -13.57
N ASP A 176 -1.18 8.50 -13.63
CA ASP A 176 -1.98 7.49 -14.32
C ASP A 176 -3.31 7.23 -13.60
N ALA A 177 -3.30 7.15 -12.26
CA ALA A 177 -4.53 7.03 -11.47
C ALA A 177 -5.40 8.29 -11.60
N ALA A 178 -4.80 9.48 -11.54
CA ALA A 178 -5.53 10.73 -11.76
C ALA A 178 -6.19 10.78 -13.14
N THR A 179 -5.48 10.35 -14.18
CA THR A 179 -6.02 10.25 -15.55
C THR A 179 -7.17 9.25 -15.62
N SER A 180 -7.05 8.08 -14.97
CA SER A 180 -8.09 7.05 -14.93
C SER A 180 -9.34 7.55 -14.19
N ILE A 181 -9.17 8.30 -13.09
CA ILE A 181 -10.29 8.92 -12.34
C ILE A 181 -11.01 9.95 -13.20
N LEU A 182 -10.28 10.80 -13.92
CA LEU A 182 -10.88 11.79 -14.83
C LEU A 182 -11.67 11.15 -15.98
N LYS A 183 -11.31 9.94 -16.39
CA LYS A 183 -12.07 9.13 -17.36
C LYS A 183 -13.26 8.39 -16.77
N GLY A 184 -13.42 8.41 -15.45
CA GLY A 184 -14.47 7.66 -14.74
C GLY A 184 -14.21 6.15 -14.63
N GLU A 185 -12.98 5.69 -14.85
CA GLU A 185 -12.61 4.27 -14.81
C GLU A 185 -12.22 3.85 -13.39
N MET A 186 -11.30 4.56 -12.74
CA MET A 186 -10.98 4.42 -11.31
C MET A 186 -11.78 5.44 -10.51
N THR A 187 -12.21 5.10 -9.29
CA THR A 187 -13.13 5.95 -8.52
C THR A 187 -12.43 7.05 -7.73
N ALA A 188 -11.34 6.72 -7.04
CA ALA A 188 -10.59 7.67 -6.21
C ALA A 188 -9.19 7.13 -5.88
N THR A 189 -8.34 7.99 -5.35
CA THR A 189 -7.05 7.64 -4.76
C THR A 189 -6.75 8.54 -3.56
N ILE A 190 -5.97 8.04 -2.60
CA ILE A 190 -5.48 8.82 -1.46
C ILE A 190 -4.17 9.48 -1.87
N ALA A 191 -4.13 10.81 -1.83
CA ALA A 191 -2.90 11.55 -2.10
C ALA A 191 -1.92 11.50 -0.91
N GLN A 192 -0.66 11.32 -1.22
CA GLN A 192 0.44 11.49 -0.27
C GLN A 192 1.07 12.88 -0.46
N PHE A 193 1.21 13.63 0.64
CA PHE A 193 1.91 14.92 0.64
C PHE A 193 3.31 14.68 1.22
N SER A 194 4.27 14.45 0.34
CA SER A 194 5.66 14.12 0.69
C SER A 194 6.56 15.36 0.84
N TYR A 195 5.99 16.58 0.87
CA TYR A 195 6.69 17.86 0.95
C TYR A 195 6.02 18.80 1.95
#